data_9018cef069c6fdd12e896328a833b44a
#
_entry.id   9018cef069c6fdd12e896328a833b44a
#
_cell.length_a   1.000
_cell.length_b   1.000
_cell.length_c   1.000
_cell.angle_alpha   90.00
_cell.angle_beta   90.00
_cell.angle_gamma   90.00
#
_symmetry.space_group_name_H-M   'P 1'
#
loop_
_entity.id
_entity.type
_entity.pdbx_description
1 polymer ?
#
loop_
_entity_poly.entity_id
_entity_poly.type
_entity_poly.pdbx_seq_one_letter_code
_entity_poly.pdbx_strand_id
1 'polypeptide(L)'
;DQVRPGGMVAVITTKGTLDKSNPTIRKYLAERAELVGAIRLPNTAFKDNAGTEVTADILFLQKRERKIDIEPDWVHLGVTDDGIAVNSYFAEHPEMMLGTMQYDTRMFGQDSRYTVCVNDDENFNLYEALNKAISNIKAQMTDFERLADNEEQAEEVIPADPDVRNYIYTFFEGKLYYRENSEMVRKEVSQTAEERIRSLDEIRQITRELIDIQM
;
A
#
# COMPACT_ATOMS: atom_id res chain seq x y z
N ASP A 1 0.34 -2.26 6.41
CA ASP A 1 0.85 -1.74 7.70
C ASP A 1 2.34 -1.38 7.66
N GLN A 2 3.09 -1.76 6.62
CA GLN A 2 4.53 -1.45 6.49
C GLN A 2 4.80 -0.08 5.82
N VAL A 3 3.78 0.53 5.22
CA VAL A 3 3.92 1.87 4.63
C VAL A 3 3.59 2.92 5.68
N ARG A 4 4.45 3.93 5.82
CA ARG A 4 4.22 5.07 6.72
C ARG A 4 2.97 5.86 6.31
N PRO A 5 2.31 6.58 7.21
CA PRO A 5 1.30 7.57 6.85
C PRO A 5 1.82 8.55 5.79
N GLY A 6 0.99 8.95 4.84
CA GLY A 6 1.39 9.76 3.68
C GLY A 6 2.24 9.04 2.63
N GLY A 7 2.72 7.83 2.93
CA GLY A 7 3.50 7.03 1.99
C GLY A 7 2.66 6.47 0.84
N MET A 8 3.33 6.28 -0.31
CA MET A 8 2.70 5.78 -1.54
C MET A 8 2.83 4.27 -1.68
N VAL A 9 1.79 3.65 -2.20
CA VAL A 9 1.76 2.25 -2.62
C VAL A 9 1.38 2.20 -4.08
N ALA A 10 2.22 1.58 -4.91
CA ALA A 10 1.86 1.20 -6.26
C ALA A 10 1.68 -0.31 -6.32
N VAL A 11 0.55 -0.78 -6.80
CA VAL A 11 0.23 -2.21 -6.88
C VAL A 11 -0.44 -2.54 -8.21
N ILE A 12 0.00 -3.65 -8.82
CA ILE A 12 -0.67 -4.21 -9.99
C ILE A 12 -1.64 -5.28 -9.51
N THR A 13 -2.88 -5.20 -9.97
CA THR A 13 -3.94 -6.13 -9.61
C THR A 13 -4.84 -6.39 -10.81
N THR A 14 -5.67 -7.42 -10.76
CA THR A 14 -6.67 -7.65 -11.81
C THR A 14 -7.75 -6.58 -11.76
N LYS A 15 -8.37 -6.26 -12.89
CA LYS A 15 -9.49 -5.31 -12.99
C LYS A 15 -10.60 -5.57 -11.97
N GLY A 16 -10.75 -6.82 -11.52
CA GLY A 16 -11.76 -7.20 -10.53
C GLY A 16 -11.61 -6.50 -9.17
N THR A 17 -10.46 -5.95 -8.84
CA THR A 17 -10.28 -5.15 -7.61
C THR A 17 -11.14 -3.88 -7.67
N LEU A 18 -11.16 -3.21 -8.81
CA LEU A 18 -11.94 -1.98 -9.00
C LEU A 18 -13.34 -2.24 -9.56
N ASP A 19 -13.52 -3.19 -10.49
CA ASP A 19 -14.79 -3.38 -11.23
C ASP A 19 -15.76 -4.38 -10.59
N LYS A 20 -15.37 -5.10 -9.54
CA LYS A 20 -16.28 -6.07 -8.91
C LYS A 20 -17.51 -5.36 -8.33
N SER A 21 -18.70 -5.89 -8.56
CA SER A 21 -19.96 -5.31 -8.06
C SER A 21 -19.99 -5.17 -6.54
N ASN A 22 -19.39 -6.12 -5.80
CA ASN A 22 -19.24 -6.01 -4.36
C ASN A 22 -18.13 -5.00 -3.99
N PRO A 23 -18.44 -3.87 -3.32
CA PRO A 23 -17.50 -2.80 -3.03
C PRO A 23 -16.65 -3.03 -1.77
N THR A 24 -16.78 -4.16 -1.08
CA THR A 24 -16.16 -4.40 0.24
C THR A 24 -14.65 -4.11 0.25
N ILE A 25 -13.92 -4.56 -0.78
CA ILE A 25 -12.47 -4.33 -0.86
C ILE A 25 -12.18 -2.84 -1.07
N ARG A 26 -12.93 -2.16 -1.95
CA ARG A 26 -12.75 -0.73 -2.22
C ARG A 26 -13.04 0.12 -1.00
N LYS A 27 -14.11 -0.19 -0.25
CA LYS A 27 -14.44 0.46 1.04
C LYS A 27 -13.29 0.27 2.04
N TYR A 28 -12.80 -0.95 2.19
CA TYR A 28 -11.67 -1.24 3.07
C TYR A 28 -10.42 -0.42 2.71
N LEU A 29 -10.13 -0.29 1.42
CA LEU A 29 -9.01 0.51 0.92
C LEU A 29 -9.24 2.01 1.17
N ALA A 30 -10.44 2.53 0.85
CA ALA A 30 -10.80 3.93 0.98
C ALA A 30 -10.70 4.46 2.42
N GLU A 31 -11.08 3.64 3.40
CA GLU A 31 -10.91 3.98 4.80
C GLU A 31 -9.45 4.21 5.21
N ARG A 32 -8.49 3.59 4.53
CA ARG A 32 -7.07 3.53 4.91
C ARG A 32 -6.14 4.26 3.98
N ALA A 33 -6.56 4.45 2.75
CA ALA A 33 -5.77 5.09 1.71
C ALA A 33 -6.64 5.92 0.77
N GLU A 34 -6.05 6.89 0.16
CA GLU A 34 -6.62 7.67 -0.93
C GLU A 34 -6.18 7.08 -2.26
N LEU A 35 -7.10 6.94 -3.21
CA LEU A 35 -6.76 6.59 -4.57
C LEU A 35 -6.24 7.86 -5.27
N VAL A 36 -4.94 7.92 -5.47
CA VAL A 36 -4.28 9.03 -6.16
C VAL A 36 -4.45 8.90 -7.67
N GLY A 37 -4.55 7.68 -8.15
CA GLY A 37 -4.80 7.37 -9.54
C GLY A 37 -4.80 5.87 -9.80
N ALA A 38 -5.34 5.48 -10.94
CA ALA A 38 -5.28 4.12 -11.44
C ALA A 38 -5.06 4.13 -12.96
N ILE A 39 -4.34 3.14 -13.47
CA ILE A 39 -4.11 2.97 -14.91
C ILE A 39 -4.56 1.57 -15.30
N ARG A 40 -5.48 1.47 -16.26
CA ARG A 40 -5.93 0.19 -16.81
C ARG A 40 -5.08 -0.21 -18.00
N LEU A 41 -4.48 -1.38 -17.90
CA LEU A 41 -3.63 -1.95 -18.94
C LEU A 41 -4.48 -2.76 -19.94
N PRO A 42 -4.11 -2.76 -21.23
CA PRO A 42 -4.72 -3.68 -22.18
C PRO A 42 -4.42 -5.13 -21.78
N ASN A 43 -5.31 -6.04 -22.16
CA ASN A 43 -5.21 -7.46 -21.81
C ASN A 43 -3.94 -8.13 -22.35
N THR A 44 -3.29 -7.55 -23.35
CA THR A 44 -2.04 -8.02 -23.94
C THR A 44 -0.78 -7.55 -23.21
N ALA A 45 -0.90 -6.69 -22.21
CA ALA A 45 0.25 -6.08 -21.54
C ALA A 45 1.25 -7.10 -20.94
N PHE A 46 0.81 -8.30 -20.60
CA PHE A 46 1.64 -9.36 -20.04
C PHE A 46 1.86 -10.54 -20.99
N LYS A 47 1.38 -10.44 -22.23
CA LYS A 47 1.43 -11.55 -23.21
C LYS A 47 2.84 -12.01 -23.49
N ASP A 48 3.75 -11.07 -23.79
CA ASP A 48 5.13 -11.38 -24.19
C ASP A 48 5.98 -11.84 -23.01
N ASN A 49 5.75 -11.31 -21.82
CA ASN A 49 6.57 -11.60 -20.64
C ASN A 49 6.07 -12.78 -19.80
N ALA A 50 4.76 -12.99 -19.75
CA ALA A 50 4.14 -14.00 -18.90
C ALA A 50 3.24 -14.99 -19.65
N GLY A 51 3.07 -14.83 -20.97
CA GLY A 51 2.25 -15.70 -21.80
C GLY A 51 0.74 -15.64 -21.44
N THR A 52 0.30 -14.58 -20.77
CA THR A 52 -1.09 -14.45 -20.31
C THR A 52 -1.77 -13.20 -20.85
N GLU A 53 -3.06 -13.33 -21.16
CA GLU A 53 -3.91 -12.21 -21.57
C GLU A 53 -4.86 -11.90 -20.42
N VAL A 54 -4.62 -10.81 -19.71
CA VAL A 54 -5.43 -10.37 -18.57
C VAL A 54 -5.50 -8.86 -18.47
N THR A 55 -6.70 -8.31 -18.34
CA THR A 55 -6.88 -6.90 -18.01
C THR A 55 -6.50 -6.68 -16.57
N ALA A 56 -5.52 -5.82 -16.35
CA ALA A 56 -5.00 -5.48 -15.04
C ALA A 56 -5.01 -3.96 -14.82
N ASP A 57 -5.05 -3.57 -13.57
CA ASP A 57 -4.99 -2.18 -13.14
C ASP A 57 -3.73 -1.94 -12.30
N ILE A 58 -3.07 -0.80 -12.53
CA ILE A 58 -2.04 -0.28 -11.64
C ILE A 58 -2.74 0.75 -10.74
N LEU A 59 -2.76 0.52 -9.44
CA LEU A 59 -3.35 1.42 -8.46
C LEU A 59 -2.25 2.18 -7.74
N PHE A 60 -2.41 3.49 -7.63
CA PHE A 60 -1.56 4.38 -6.84
C PHE A 60 -2.37 4.84 -5.64
N LEU A 61 -1.96 4.39 -4.46
CA LEU A 61 -2.67 4.65 -3.20
C LEU A 61 -1.76 5.42 -2.26
N GLN A 62 -2.26 6.47 -1.64
CA GLN A 62 -1.57 7.18 -0.57
C GLN A 62 -2.16 6.79 0.77
N LYS A 63 -1.32 6.28 1.67
CA LYS A 63 -1.78 5.85 3.01
C LYS A 63 -2.23 7.05 3.83
N ARG A 64 -3.43 6.99 4.39
CA ARG A 64 -3.96 8.00 5.32
C ARG A 64 -3.23 7.93 6.65
N GLU A 65 -3.18 9.04 7.36
CA GLU A 65 -2.61 9.11 8.71
C GLU A 65 -3.38 8.24 9.70
N ARG A 66 -4.69 8.21 9.55
CA ARG A 66 -5.61 7.42 10.37
C ARG A 66 -6.72 6.83 9.52
N LYS A 67 -7.30 5.75 10.01
CA LYS A 67 -8.51 5.20 9.42
C LYS A 67 -9.66 6.21 9.56
N ILE A 68 -10.36 6.46 8.46
CA ILE A 68 -11.55 7.32 8.43
C ILE A 68 -12.71 6.57 7.78
N ASP A 69 -13.92 6.85 8.22
CA ASP A 69 -15.13 6.34 7.57
C ASP A 69 -15.50 7.28 6.42
N ILE A 70 -15.16 6.85 5.20
CA ILE A 70 -15.38 7.63 3.98
C ILE A 70 -15.73 6.69 2.82
N GLU A 71 -16.60 7.14 1.96
CA GLU A 71 -17.03 6.41 0.76
C GLU A 71 -16.91 7.32 -0.47
N PRO A 72 -15.68 7.54 -0.98
CA PRO A 72 -15.45 8.34 -2.19
C PRO A 72 -16.00 7.65 -3.44
N ASP A 73 -16.21 8.39 -4.52
CA ASP A 73 -16.88 7.92 -5.75
C ASP A 73 -16.23 6.67 -6.35
N TRP A 74 -14.90 6.55 -6.29
CA TRP A 74 -14.18 5.36 -6.79
C TRP A 74 -14.49 4.05 -6.03
N VAL A 75 -15.23 4.10 -4.93
CA VAL A 75 -15.77 2.90 -4.27
C VAL A 75 -16.89 2.28 -5.10
N HIS A 76 -17.56 3.09 -5.92
CA HIS A 76 -18.70 2.70 -6.74
C HIS A 76 -18.31 2.36 -8.17
N LEU A 77 -19.26 1.86 -8.92
CA LEU A 77 -19.13 1.62 -10.35
C LEU A 77 -19.83 2.75 -11.12
N GLY A 78 -19.24 3.09 -12.25
CA GLY A 78 -19.81 3.90 -13.31
C GLY A 78 -19.99 3.07 -14.57
N VAL A 79 -20.19 3.75 -15.69
CA VAL A 79 -20.32 3.13 -17.02
C VAL A 79 -19.48 3.91 -18.03
N THR A 80 -18.89 3.23 -18.99
CA THR A 80 -18.27 3.86 -20.16
C THR A 80 -19.33 4.43 -21.08
N ASP A 81 -18.93 5.23 -22.06
CA ASP A 81 -19.84 5.76 -23.09
C ASP A 81 -20.58 4.64 -23.86
N ASP A 82 -19.95 3.46 -23.99
CA ASP A 82 -20.52 2.26 -24.59
C ASP A 82 -21.40 1.45 -23.64
N GLY A 83 -21.67 1.93 -22.43
CA GLY A 83 -22.52 1.29 -21.44
C GLY A 83 -21.91 0.10 -20.72
N ILE A 84 -20.58 -0.07 -20.76
CA ILE A 84 -19.88 -1.13 -20.03
C ILE A 84 -19.61 -0.65 -18.61
N ALA A 85 -19.98 -1.48 -17.62
CA ALA A 85 -19.71 -1.19 -16.22
C ALA A 85 -18.21 -1.27 -15.92
N VAL A 86 -17.67 -0.19 -15.36
CA VAL A 86 -16.31 -0.05 -14.89
C VAL A 86 -16.31 0.68 -13.56
N ASN A 87 -15.16 0.76 -12.90
CA ASN A 87 -15.04 1.64 -11.73
C ASN A 87 -15.35 3.10 -12.11
N SER A 88 -16.00 3.85 -11.22
CA SER A 88 -16.34 5.27 -11.48
C SER A 88 -15.12 6.10 -11.82
N TYR A 89 -13.96 5.80 -11.22
CA TYR A 89 -12.69 6.46 -11.57
C TYR A 89 -12.38 6.37 -13.07
N PHE A 90 -12.57 5.21 -13.69
CA PHE A 90 -12.31 5.04 -15.12
C PHE A 90 -13.43 5.61 -16.01
N ALA A 91 -14.66 5.69 -15.49
CA ALA A 91 -15.74 6.38 -16.18
C ALA A 91 -15.51 7.90 -16.25
N GLU A 92 -14.91 8.48 -15.19
CA GLU A 92 -14.55 9.89 -15.10
C GLU A 92 -13.22 10.21 -15.79
N HIS A 93 -12.30 9.24 -15.84
CA HIS A 93 -10.96 9.35 -16.40
C HIS A 93 -10.71 8.30 -17.49
N PRO A 94 -11.42 8.37 -18.62
CA PRO A 94 -11.25 7.38 -19.69
C PRO A 94 -9.84 7.37 -20.29
N GLU A 95 -9.11 8.48 -20.22
CA GLU A 95 -7.71 8.59 -20.64
C GLU A 95 -6.73 7.74 -19.82
N MET A 96 -7.19 7.24 -18.66
CA MET A 96 -6.39 6.36 -17.80
C MET A 96 -6.57 4.88 -18.16
N MET A 97 -7.44 4.56 -19.11
CA MET A 97 -7.53 3.25 -19.74
C MET A 97 -6.68 3.22 -21.02
N LEU A 98 -5.67 2.36 -21.05
CA LEU A 98 -4.75 2.25 -22.21
C LEU A 98 -5.30 1.36 -23.33
N GLY A 99 -6.62 1.39 -23.49
CA GLY A 99 -7.38 0.67 -24.50
C GLY A 99 -8.87 0.91 -24.30
N THR A 100 -9.68 0.18 -25.05
CA THR A 100 -11.15 0.26 -25.02
C THR A 100 -11.73 -0.96 -24.33
N MET A 101 -12.73 -0.74 -23.48
CA MET A 101 -13.43 -1.85 -22.83
C MET A 101 -14.37 -2.54 -23.83
N GLN A 102 -14.31 -3.85 -23.88
CA GLN A 102 -15.12 -4.68 -24.77
C GLN A 102 -15.59 -5.94 -24.05
N TYR A 103 -16.72 -6.51 -24.50
CA TYR A 103 -17.15 -7.83 -24.05
C TYR A 103 -16.30 -8.92 -24.72
N ASP A 104 -15.70 -9.80 -23.94
CA ASP A 104 -14.97 -10.95 -24.47
C ASP A 104 -15.88 -12.16 -24.59
N THR A 105 -16.20 -12.50 -25.82
CA THR A 105 -17.03 -13.67 -26.16
C THR A 105 -16.20 -14.93 -26.38
N ARG A 106 -14.86 -14.84 -26.42
CA ARG A 106 -13.97 -15.97 -26.74
C ARG A 106 -13.83 -16.96 -25.59
N MET A 107 -13.73 -16.45 -24.34
CA MET A 107 -13.48 -17.31 -23.18
C MET A 107 -14.74 -17.97 -22.61
N PHE A 108 -15.88 -17.27 -22.63
CA PHE A 108 -17.08 -17.69 -21.90
C PHE A 108 -18.35 -17.75 -22.77
N GLY A 109 -18.20 -17.70 -24.10
CA GLY A 109 -19.29 -17.78 -25.06
C GLY A 109 -19.94 -16.43 -25.41
N GLN A 110 -20.84 -16.42 -26.38
CA GLN A 110 -21.39 -15.18 -26.97
C GLN A 110 -22.26 -14.34 -26.02
N ASP A 111 -22.83 -14.97 -25.01
CA ASP A 111 -23.66 -14.29 -23.99
C ASP A 111 -22.83 -13.84 -22.77
N SER A 112 -21.52 -13.96 -22.86
CA SER A 112 -20.63 -13.59 -21.77
C SER A 112 -20.67 -12.08 -21.48
N ARG A 113 -20.82 -11.75 -20.21
CA ARG A 113 -20.65 -10.39 -19.70
C ARG A 113 -19.22 -10.12 -19.21
N TYR A 114 -18.30 -11.01 -19.51
CA TYR A 114 -16.89 -10.79 -19.18
C TYR A 114 -16.32 -9.70 -20.07
N THR A 115 -15.63 -8.74 -19.48
CA THR A 115 -15.08 -7.59 -20.19
C THR A 115 -13.57 -7.61 -20.16
N VAL A 116 -12.96 -7.10 -21.20
CA VAL A 116 -11.51 -6.94 -21.36
C VAL A 116 -11.21 -5.53 -21.85
N CYS A 117 -10.02 -5.03 -21.53
CA CYS A 117 -9.49 -3.82 -22.13
C CYS A 117 -8.62 -4.23 -23.33
N VAL A 118 -8.97 -3.79 -24.52
CA VAL A 118 -8.25 -4.13 -25.75
C VAL A 118 -7.65 -2.86 -26.35
N ASN A 119 -6.45 -2.98 -26.85
CA ASN A 119 -5.84 -1.93 -27.66
C ASN A 119 -5.57 -2.50 -29.07
N ASP A 120 -6.25 -1.96 -30.05
CA ASP A 120 -6.19 -2.41 -31.46
C ASP A 120 -5.21 -1.57 -32.31
N ASP A 121 -4.45 -0.65 -31.70
CA ASP A 121 -3.46 0.14 -32.41
C ASP A 121 -2.19 -0.71 -32.66
N GLU A 122 -1.90 -1.00 -33.92
CA GLU A 122 -0.71 -1.77 -34.33
C GLU A 122 0.63 -1.11 -33.91
N ASN A 123 0.63 0.21 -33.71
CA ASN A 123 1.80 0.98 -33.28
C ASN A 123 1.80 1.26 -31.76
N PHE A 124 0.93 0.59 -31.00
CA PHE A 124 0.83 0.81 -29.57
C PHE A 124 2.13 0.52 -28.84
N ASN A 125 2.63 1.52 -28.15
CA ASN A 125 3.79 1.41 -27.28
C ASN A 125 3.35 1.55 -25.82
N LEU A 126 3.35 0.44 -25.09
CA LEU A 126 2.92 0.40 -23.69
C LEU A 126 3.73 1.37 -22.81
N TYR A 127 5.04 1.48 -23.02
CA TYR A 127 5.90 2.36 -22.23
C TYR A 127 5.55 3.84 -22.41
N GLU A 128 5.33 4.27 -23.65
CA GLU A 128 4.93 5.66 -23.95
C GLU A 128 3.54 5.97 -23.40
N ALA A 129 2.59 5.05 -23.56
CA ALA A 129 1.24 5.18 -23.05
C ALA A 129 1.21 5.26 -21.50
N LEU A 130 2.02 4.44 -20.81
CA LEU A 130 2.19 4.50 -19.37
C LEU A 130 2.77 5.84 -18.90
N ASN A 131 3.83 6.32 -19.54
CA ASN A 131 4.43 7.61 -19.20
C ASN A 131 3.43 8.77 -19.36
N LYS A 132 2.63 8.73 -20.42
CA LYS A 132 1.55 9.72 -20.63
C LYS A 132 0.49 9.62 -19.53
N ALA A 133 0.03 8.42 -19.19
CA ALA A 133 -0.96 8.23 -18.13
C ALA A 133 -0.41 8.65 -16.75
N ILE A 134 0.83 8.29 -16.43
CA ILE A 134 1.48 8.70 -15.18
C ILE A 134 1.58 10.22 -15.07
N SER A 135 1.83 10.94 -16.17
CA SER A 135 1.90 12.40 -16.15
C SER A 135 0.57 13.09 -15.79
N ASN A 136 -0.56 12.39 -15.93
CA ASN A 136 -1.87 12.86 -15.52
C ASN A 136 -2.15 12.65 -14.02
N ILE A 137 -1.37 11.81 -13.34
CA ILE A 137 -1.52 11.53 -11.92
C ILE A 137 -0.89 12.68 -11.13
N LYS A 138 -1.73 13.46 -10.45
CA LYS A 138 -1.29 14.55 -9.57
C LYS A 138 -1.30 14.06 -8.13
N ALA A 139 -0.22 13.48 -7.67
CA ALA A 139 -0.02 13.21 -6.26
C ALA A 139 0.40 14.51 -5.56
N GLN A 140 -0.36 14.94 -4.56
CA GLN A 140 0.20 15.85 -3.57
C GLN A 140 1.04 14.98 -2.63
N MET A 141 2.30 14.87 -2.92
CA MET A 141 3.24 14.40 -1.91
C MET A 141 3.24 15.47 -0.82
N THR A 142 2.59 15.17 0.31
CA THR A 142 2.94 15.87 1.53
C THR A 142 4.44 15.64 1.67
N ASP A 143 5.22 16.72 1.53
CA ASP A 143 6.56 16.74 2.10
C ASP A 143 6.35 16.32 3.54
N PHE A 144 6.57 15.05 3.82
CA PHE A 144 6.99 14.66 5.11
C PHE A 144 8.30 15.44 5.21
N GLU A 145 8.26 16.61 5.88
CA GLU A 145 9.43 17.01 6.60
C GLU A 145 9.84 15.71 7.27
N ARG A 146 10.84 15.02 6.75
CA ARG A 146 11.75 14.29 7.60
C ARG A 146 11.93 15.28 8.71
N LEU A 147 11.30 15.05 9.85
CA LEU A 147 11.71 15.65 11.10
C LEU A 147 13.19 15.50 10.98
N ALA A 148 13.84 16.62 10.63
CA ALA A 148 15.19 16.58 10.11
C ALA A 148 15.89 15.55 10.99
N ASP A 149 16.17 14.37 10.41
CA ASP A 149 17.12 13.51 11.04
C ASP A 149 18.20 14.51 11.30
N ASN A 150 18.21 15.00 12.55
CA ASN A 150 19.30 15.78 13.03
C ASN A 150 20.47 14.87 12.73
N GLU A 151 21.11 15.08 11.58
CA GLU A 151 22.31 14.38 11.16
C GLU A 151 23.43 14.59 12.19
N GLU A 152 23.14 15.28 13.29
CA GLU A 152 23.97 15.50 14.44
C GLU A 152 23.67 14.60 15.66
N GLN A 153 22.59 13.82 15.65
CA GLN A 153 22.47 12.74 16.63
C GLN A 153 22.77 11.42 15.89
N ALA A 154 24.06 11.10 15.80
CA ALA A 154 24.48 9.72 15.57
C ALA A 154 23.63 8.86 16.52
N GLU A 155 22.76 7.98 15.97
CA GLU A 155 21.96 7.09 16.81
C GLU A 155 22.94 6.45 17.80
N GLU A 156 22.74 6.69 19.09
CA GLU A 156 23.60 6.13 20.11
C GLU A 156 23.43 4.61 20.06
N VAL A 157 24.39 3.95 19.42
CA VAL A 157 24.40 2.50 19.23
C VAL A 157 25.37 1.93 20.25
N ILE A 158 24.89 0.99 21.05
CA ILE A 158 25.72 0.28 22.02
C ILE A 158 25.71 -1.23 21.71
N PRO A 159 26.74 -1.98 22.11
CA PRO A 159 26.74 -3.43 21.97
C PRO A 159 25.51 -4.05 22.65
N ALA A 160 24.94 -5.08 22.04
CA ALA A 160 23.78 -5.74 22.61
C ALA A 160 24.15 -6.46 23.94
N ASP A 161 23.36 -6.21 24.97
CA ASP A 161 23.39 -7.00 26.19
C ASP A 161 22.88 -8.44 25.89
N PRO A 162 23.68 -9.47 26.20
CA PRO A 162 23.28 -10.88 25.96
C PRO A 162 21.97 -11.28 26.63
N ASP A 163 21.64 -10.68 27.78
CA ASP A 163 20.45 -11.00 28.57
C ASP A 163 19.16 -10.35 28.01
N VAL A 164 19.30 -9.38 27.12
CA VAL A 164 18.18 -8.78 26.41
C VAL A 164 17.87 -9.60 25.15
N ARG A 165 16.65 -10.05 24.97
CA ARG A 165 16.27 -10.80 23.76
C ARG A 165 16.27 -9.91 22.52
N ASN A 166 16.53 -10.50 21.37
CA ASN A 166 16.49 -9.78 20.10
C ASN A 166 15.08 -9.25 19.78
N TYR A 167 14.99 -8.11 19.14
CA TYR A 167 13.76 -7.43 18.72
C TYR A 167 12.83 -6.98 19.85
N ILE A 168 13.39 -6.58 20.99
CA ILE A 168 12.63 -6.00 22.10
C ILE A 168 13.21 -4.66 22.55
N TYR A 169 12.35 -3.88 23.20
CA TYR A 169 12.75 -2.66 23.89
C TYR A 169 13.26 -2.98 25.29
N THR A 170 14.26 -2.24 25.72
CA THR A 170 14.81 -2.28 27.09
C THR A 170 15.34 -0.91 27.51
N PHE A 171 15.52 -0.70 28.81
CA PHE A 171 16.12 0.51 29.34
C PHE A 171 17.56 0.24 29.78
N PHE A 172 18.47 1.06 29.29
CA PHE A 172 19.87 1.07 29.73
C PHE A 172 20.25 2.49 30.15
N GLU A 173 20.75 2.67 31.38
CA GLU A 173 21.06 3.98 31.96
C GLU A 173 19.91 5.00 31.84
N GLY A 174 18.68 4.54 32.00
CA GLY A 174 17.47 5.37 31.95
C GLY A 174 17.00 5.77 30.52
N LYS A 175 17.71 5.38 29.48
CA LYS A 175 17.39 5.63 28.10
C LYS A 175 16.77 4.39 27.46
N LEU A 176 15.85 4.59 26.51
CA LEU A 176 15.17 3.51 25.78
C LEU A 176 16.00 3.05 24.60
N TYR A 177 16.24 1.75 24.51
CA TYR A 177 16.92 1.10 23.39
C TYR A 177 16.06 -0.01 22.80
N TYR A 178 16.26 -0.27 21.52
CA TYR A 178 15.71 -1.41 20.81
C TYR A 178 16.84 -2.33 20.36
N ARG A 179 16.80 -3.60 20.78
CA ARG A 179 17.82 -4.56 20.36
C ARG A 179 17.54 -5.10 18.97
N GLU A 180 18.50 -4.96 18.11
CA GLU A 180 18.50 -5.51 16.76
C GLU A 180 19.83 -6.25 16.50
N ASN A 181 19.75 -7.59 16.54
CA ASN A 181 20.92 -8.47 16.41
C ASN A 181 22.00 -8.22 17.47
N SER A 182 23.19 -7.78 17.06
CA SER A 182 24.35 -7.57 17.94
C SER A 182 24.42 -6.17 18.54
N GLU A 183 23.44 -5.33 18.29
CA GLU A 183 23.44 -3.91 18.65
C GLU A 183 22.15 -3.52 19.34
N MET A 184 22.23 -2.51 20.19
CA MET A 184 21.08 -1.82 20.75
C MET A 184 21.11 -0.35 20.30
N VAL A 185 20.04 0.05 19.62
CA VAL A 185 19.87 1.38 19.04
C VAL A 185 18.96 2.20 19.93
N ARG A 186 19.41 3.39 20.35
CA ARG A 186 18.58 4.32 21.12
C ARG A 186 17.34 4.71 20.33
N LYS A 187 16.19 4.70 20.98
CA LYS A 187 14.92 5.12 20.38
C LYS A 187 14.26 6.21 21.22
N GLU A 188 13.78 7.23 20.55
CA GLU A 188 12.93 8.25 21.14
C GLU A 188 11.49 7.99 20.74
N VAL A 189 10.61 7.94 21.72
CA VAL A 189 9.17 7.68 21.55
C VAL A 189 8.37 8.72 22.32
N SER A 190 7.07 8.79 22.11
CA SER A 190 6.23 9.68 22.91
C SER A 190 6.24 9.27 24.38
N GLN A 191 6.08 10.22 25.28
CA GLN A 191 6.07 9.98 26.73
C GLN A 191 5.09 8.86 27.12
N THR A 192 3.90 8.85 26.54
CA THR A 192 2.89 7.81 26.80
C THR A 192 3.35 6.41 26.33
N ALA A 193 4.07 6.35 25.21
CA ALA A 193 4.63 5.09 24.72
C ALA A 193 5.78 4.62 25.62
N GLU A 194 6.65 5.53 26.05
CA GLU A 194 7.75 5.22 26.95
C GLU A 194 7.26 4.66 28.29
N GLU A 195 6.27 5.28 28.90
CA GLU A 195 5.64 4.81 30.16
C GLU A 195 5.08 3.38 30.02
N ARG A 196 4.43 3.09 28.89
CA ARG A 196 3.92 1.73 28.61
C ARG A 196 5.04 0.71 28.45
N ILE A 197 6.09 1.06 27.70
CA ILE A 197 7.24 0.18 27.50
C ILE A 197 7.96 -0.06 28.82
N ARG A 198 8.12 0.97 29.67
CA ARG A 198 8.72 0.87 30.99
C ARG A 198 7.95 -0.11 31.87
N SER A 199 6.63 0.01 31.95
CA SER A 199 5.81 -0.90 32.72
C SER A 199 5.90 -2.36 32.23
N LEU A 200 5.99 -2.57 30.90
CA LEU A 200 6.17 -3.90 30.35
C LEU A 200 7.55 -4.48 30.64
N ASP A 201 8.59 -3.65 30.65
CA ASP A 201 9.95 -4.06 30.98
C ASP A 201 10.05 -4.46 32.47
N GLU A 202 9.45 -3.69 33.37
CA GLU A 202 9.37 -4.00 34.80
C GLU A 202 8.65 -5.33 35.07
N ILE A 203 7.50 -5.56 34.41
CA ILE A 203 6.77 -6.84 34.51
C ILE A 203 7.64 -8.00 34.05
N ARG A 204 8.39 -7.82 32.98
CA ARG A 204 9.31 -8.83 32.45
C ARG A 204 10.44 -9.16 33.43
N GLN A 205 11.02 -8.14 34.08
CA GLN A 205 12.07 -8.34 35.06
C GLN A 205 11.56 -9.08 36.29
N ILE A 206 10.44 -8.64 36.86
CA ILE A 206 9.81 -9.31 38.00
C ILE A 206 9.47 -10.77 37.67
N THR A 207 8.96 -11.02 36.46
CA THR A 207 8.62 -12.39 36.04
C THR A 207 9.87 -13.29 35.99
N ARG A 208 11.01 -12.78 35.54
CA ARG A 208 12.27 -13.51 35.54
C ARG A 208 12.74 -13.83 36.95
N GLU A 209 12.75 -12.83 37.82
CA GLU A 209 13.12 -13.03 39.23
C GLU A 209 12.26 -14.08 39.92
N LEU A 210 10.95 -14.11 39.64
CA LEU A 210 10.05 -15.15 40.17
C LEU A 210 10.37 -16.55 39.66
N ILE A 211 10.74 -16.68 38.38
CA ILE A 211 11.14 -17.96 37.78
C ILE A 211 12.44 -18.45 38.41
N ASP A 212 13.41 -17.56 38.60
CA ASP A 212 14.72 -17.91 39.18
C ASP A 212 14.63 -18.34 40.66
N ILE A 213 13.61 -17.84 41.40
CA ILE A 213 13.38 -18.24 42.79
C ILE A 213 12.69 -19.63 42.85
N GLN A 214 12.01 -20.05 41.78
CA GLN A 214 11.28 -21.33 41.74
C GLN A 214 12.13 -22.52 41.26
N MET A 215 13.31 -22.26 40.70
CA MET A 215 14.27 -23.28 40.29
C MET A 215 15.32 -23.55 41.36
#